data_ea63692ab3b182c1240f2e31acb003ed
#
_entry.id   ea63692ab3b182c1240f2e31acb003ed
#
_cell.length_a   1.000
_cell.length_b   1.000
_cell.length_c   1.000
_cell.angle_alpha   90.00
_cell.angle_beta   90.00
_cell.angle_gamma   90.00
#
_symmetry.space_group_name_H-M   'P 1'
#
loop_
_entity.id
_entity.type
_entity.pdbx_description
1 polymer ?
#
loop_
_entity_poly.entity_id
_entity_poly.type
_entity_poly.pdbx_seq_one_letter_code
_entity_poly.pdbx_strand_id
1 'polypeptide(L)'
;ATVFGGTGFVGRRLVRLLRDCGIRVRAISRHRGLSQDAGIEHIAADARDQRSVEAAVDGADGVVNAISLFVQHGGDTFYSVHVETAAKIARAARQAGTRRFVHVSGIGANTASSSPYIRSRGEGEAAVQTAFPGAVIIRPAVMFASDDAFLTTILRLLRSMPAYPIFGDGKTRLQPVYVNDVAAAITQILRQGQKPYPIYELAGPRVYSYEELLRTIAHIAGLRPVLMRLPFAFWSALAGVAEMLPQPPFTRNQVELMKIDTTASKSLPGFRTLGISPRSLEDELEAIVRPNKQGVLLR
;
A
#
# COMPACT_ATOMS: atom_id res chain seq x y z
N ALA A 1 -13.44 -13.27 7.91
CA ALA A 1 -12.57 -12.86 6.80
C ALA A 1 -11.12 -13.24 7.09
N THR A 2 -10.35 -13.55 6.07
CA THR A 2 -8.91 -13.83 6.18
C THR A 2 -8.12 -12.74 5.46
N VAL A 3 -7.13 -12.14 6.14
CA VAL A 3 -6.30 -11.05 5.62
C VAL A 3 -4.83 -11.48 5.57
N PHE A 4 -4.32 -11.81 4.40
CA PHE A 4 -2.91 -12.04 4.17
C PHE A 4 -2.15 -10.71 4.18
N GLY A 5 -1.04 -10.64 4.91
CA GLY A 5 -0.36 -9.39 5.21
C GLY A 5 -1.07 -8.59 6.31
N GLY A 6 -1.80 -9.26 7.20
CA GLY A 6 -2.64 -8.65 8.25
C GLY A 6 -1.88 -7.76 9.25
N THR A 7 -0.57 -7.93 9.39
CA THR A 7 0.30 -7.08 10.22
C THR A 7 0.96 -5.92 9.45
N GLY A 8 0.80 -5.90 8.12
CA GLY A 8 1.35 -4.88 7.23
C GLY A 8 0.64 -3.52 7.34
N PHE A 9 1.11 -2.54 6.57
CA PHE A 9 0.65 -1.15 6.64
C PHE A 9 -0.86 -0.99 6.40
N VAL A 10 -1.40 -1.59 5.34
CA VAL A 10 -2.86 -1.63 5.08
C VAL A 10 -3.52 -2.69 5.95
N GLY A 11 -2.91 -3.89 6.05
CA GLY A 11 -3.52 -5.04 6.68
C GLY A 11 -3.93 -4.81 8.13
N ARG A 12 -3.05 -4.22 8.95
CA ARG A 12 -3.36 -3.98 10.39
C ARG A 12 -4.55 -3.03 10.60
N ARG A 13 -4.76 -2.07 9.69
CA ARG A 13 -5.91 -1.16 9.73
C ARG A 13 -7.18 -1.86 9.28
N LEU A 14 -7.07 -2.61 8.21
CA LEU A 14 -8.17 -3.41 7.68
C LEU A 14 -8.65 -4.44 8.70
N VAL A 15 -7.74 -5.17 9.34
CA VAL A 15 -8.05 -6.18 10.36
C VAL A 15 -8.83 -5.56 11.52
N ARG A 16 -8.38 -4.41 12.04
CA ARG A 16 -9.09 -3.68 13.11
C ARG A 16 -10.47 -3.22 12.67
N LEU A 17 -10.56 -2.60 11.49
CA LEU A 17 -11.82 -2.08 10.97
C LEU A 17 -12.84 -3.20 10.70
N LEU A 18 -12.42 -4.34 10.18
CA LEU A 18 -13.29 -5.51 9.98
C LEU A 18 -13.80 -6.03 11.33
N ARG A 19 -12.94 -6.15 12.35
CA ARG A 19 -13.32 -6.51 13.71
C ARG A 19 -14.35 -5.54 14.28
N ASP A 20 -14.11 -4.24 14.15
CA ASP A 20 -15.01 -3.19 14.66
C ASP A 20 -16.38 -3.21 13.96
N CYS A 21 -16.42 -3.76 12.75
CA CYS A 21 -17.66 -4.07 12.04
C CYS A 21 -18.30 -5.42 12.44
N GLY A 22 -17.83 -6.09 13.49
CA GLY A 22 -18.35 -7.37 13.97
C GLY A 22 -17.94 -8.60 13.14
N ILE A 23 -16.94 -8.47 12.26
CA ILE A 23 -16.47 -9.57 11.43
C ILE A 23 -15.32 -10.29 12.16
N ARG A 24 -15.43 -11.61 12.30
CA ARG A 24 -14.29 -12.43 12.77
C ARG A 24 -13.16 -12.39 11.75
N VAL A 25 -11.95 -12.09 12.20
CA VAL A 25 -10.79 -11.88 11.30
C VAL A 25 -9.65 -12.79 11.66
N ARG A 26 -9.11 -13.49 10.65
CA ARG A 26 -7.81 -14.15 10.68
C ARG A 26 -6.77 -13.23 10.05
N ALA A 27 -5.81 -12.78 10.84
CA ALA A 27 -4.71 -11.95 10.37
C ALA A 27 -3.49 -12.84 10.11
N ILE A 28 -3.15 -13.02 8.83
CA ILE A 28 -2.07 -13.92 8.38
C ILE A 28 -0.80 -13.11 8.16
N SER A 29 0.29 -13.54 8.79
CA SER A 29 1.64 -12.98 8.58
C SER A 29 2.72 -14.02 8.90
N ARG A 30 3.95 -13.79 8.42
CA ARG A 30 5.10 -14.70 8.68
C ARG A 30 5.49 -14.78 10.15
N HIS A 31 5.24 -13.72 10.91
CA HIS A 31 5.50 -13.65 12.34
C HIS A 31 4.20 -13.45 13.10
N ARG A 32 4.05 -14.08 14.24
CA ARG A 32 2.88 -13.85 15.10
C ARG A 32 2.83 -12.38 15.50
N GLY A 33 1.68 -11.74 15.28
CA GLY A 33 1.42 -10.41 15.82
C GLY A 33 1.38 -10.46 17.36
N LEU A 34 1.91 -9.42 18.00
CA LEU A 34 1.92 -9.31 19.47
C LEU A 34 0.56 -8.91 20.07
N SER A 35 -0.41 -8.50 19.24
CA SER A 35 -1.71 -8.01 19.69
C SER A 35 -2.65 -9.18 19.98
N GLN A 36 -3.19 -9.21 21.22
CA GLN A 36 -4.25 -10.14 21.65
C GLN A 36 -5.62 -9.44 21.58
N ASP A 37 -5.90 -8.76 20.47
CA ASP A 37 -7.19 -8.07 20.30
C ASP A 37 -8.32 -9.11 20.19
N ALA A 38 -9.32 -9.01 21.06
CA ALA A 38 -10.51 -9.87 20.97
C ALA A 38 -11.17 -9.74 19.59
N GLY A 39 -11.50 -10.90 18.97
CA GLY A 39 -12.09 -10.96 17.63
C GLY A 39 -11.09 -10.98 16.46
N ILE A 40 -9.78 -10.93 16.75
CA ILE A 40 -8.73 -11.08 15.76
C ILE A 40 -7.89 -12.32 16.10
N GLU A 41 -7.87 -13.28 15.19
CA GLU A 41 -7.01 -14.46 15.28
C GLU A 41 -5.72 -14.22 14.49
N HIS A 42 -4.59 -14.11 15.17
CA HIS A 42 -3.28 -13.97 14.54
C HIS A 42 -2.67 -15.33 14.24
N ILE A 43 -2.51 -15.64 12.96
CA ILE A 43 -1.96 -16.90 12.48
C ILE A 43 -0.61 -16.66 11.82
N ALA A 44 0.44 -17.32 12.35
CA ALA A 44 1.74 -17.34 11.69
C ALA A 44 1.70 -18.35 10.54
N ALA A 45 1.79 -17.85 9.31
CA ALA A 45 1.80 -18.68 8.11
C ALA A 45 2.63 -18.03 7.00
N ASP A 46 3.39 -18.86 6.28
CA ASP A 46 4.10 -18.41 5.09
C ASP A 46 3.18 -18.57 3.87
N ALA A 47 2.85 -17.48 3.22
CA ALA A 47 2.02 -17.48 2.02
C ALA A 47 2.69 -18.19 0.80
N ARG A 48 3.97 -18.57 0.92
CA ARG A 48 4.66 -19.39 -0.07
C ARG A 48 4.36 -20.88 0.11
N ASP A 49 3.98 -21.30 1.32
CA ASP A 49 3.59 -22.68 1.59
C ASP A 49 2.12 -22.94 1.27
N GLN A 50 1.87 -23.90 0.39
CA GLN A 50 0.53 -24.21 -0.11
C GLN A 50 -0.41 -24.66 1.02
N ARG A 51 0.05 -25.54 1.92
CA ARG A 51 -0.77 -26.09 3.01
C ARG A 51 -1.17 -25.00 4.01
N SER A 52 -0.23 -24.11 4.32
CA SER A 52 -0.49 -22.96 5.20
C SER A 52 -1.53 -22.03 4.61
N VAL A 53 -1.48 -21.79 3.28
CA VAL A 53 -2.46 -20.95 2.58
C VAL A 53 -3.84 -21.60 2.58
N GLU A 54 -3.94 -22.90 2.26
CA GLU A 54 -5.20 -23.66 2.27
C GLU A 54 -5.86 -23.64 3.66
N ALA A 55 -5.11 -23.92 4.71
CA ALA A 55 -5.60 -23.87 6.08
C ALA A 55 -6.07 -22.44 6.48
N ALA A 56 -5.38 -21.40 6.01
CA ALA A 56 -5.73 -20.03 6.33
C ALA A 56 -7.03 -19.55 5.66
N VAL A 57 -7.37 -20.05 4.47
CA VAL A 57 -8.58 -19.66 3.73
C VAL A 57 -9.79 -20.55 4.04
N ASP A 58 -9.59 -21.67 4.70
CA ASP A 58 -10.67 -22.64 5.00
C ASP A 58 -11.79 -21.95 5.81
N GLY A 59 -13.05 -22.12 5.34
CA GLY A 59 -14.23 -21.50 5.92
C GLY A 59 -14.26 -19.96 5.90
N ALA A 60 -13.42 -19.30 5.08
CA ALA A 60 -13.42 -17.85 4.95
C ALA A 60 -14.42 -17.37 3.91
N ASP A 61 -15.41 -16.57 4.32
CA ASP A 61 -16.35 -15.91 3.39
C ASP A 61 -15.68 -14.87 2.49
N GLY A 62 -14.66 -14.19 3.02
CA GLY A 62 -13.90 -13.17 2.30
C GLY A 62 -12.42 -13.31 2.56
N VAL A 63 -11.61 -13.15 1.52
CA VAL A 63 -10.14 -13.19 1.59
C VAL A 63 -9.58 -11.91 1.00
N VAL A 64 -8.60 -11.33 1.69
CA VAL A 64 -7.85 -10.16 1.22
C VAL A 64 -6.38 -10.52 1.13
N ASN A 65 -5.78 -10.28 -0.04
CA ASN A 65 -4.33 -10.30 -0.19
C ASN A 65 -3.78 -8.88 -0.17
N ALA A 66 -3.17 -8.49 0.95
CA ALA A 66 -2.48 -7.22 1.16
C ALA A 66 -0.96 -7.39 1.29
N ILE A 67 -0.42 -8.53 0.83
CA ILE A 67 1.03 -8.75 0.79
C ILE A 67 1.65 -7.92 -0.31
N SER A 68 2.74 -7.23 0.00
CA SER A 68 3.49 -6.41 -0.94
C SER A 68 4.97 -6.46 -0.63
N LEU A 69 5.79 -6.30 -1.66
CA LEU A 69 7.24 -6.20 -1.59
C LEU A 69 7.69 -4.95 -2.34
N PHE A 70 8.51 -4.11 -1.70
CA PHE A 70 9.08 -2.89 -2.33
C PHE A 70 10.58 -3.03 -2.65
N VAL A 71 11.28 -3.92 -1.93
CA VAL A 71 12.69 -4.22 -2.14
C VAL A 71 12.86 -5.73 -2.12
N GLN A 72 13.51 -6.27 -3.13
CA GLN A 72 13.77 -7.71 -3.22
C GLN A 72 14.88 -8.09 -2.23
N HIS A 73 14.71 -9.21 -1.55
CA HIS A 73 15.70 -9.74 -0.62
C HIS A 73 15.64 -11.27 -0.55
N GLY A 74 16.79 -11.90 -0.73
CA GLY A 74 16.90 -13.37 -0.73
C GLY A 74 15.98 -14.00 -1.78
N GLY A 75 15.13 -14.94 -1.37
CA GLY A 75 14.16 -15.61 -2.24
C GLY A 75 12.87 -14.79 -2.48
N ASP A 76 12.68 -13.67 -1.79
CA ASP A 76 11.54 -12.80 -1.99
C ASP A 76 11.83 -11.85 -3.17
N THR A 77 11.32 -12.20 -4.36
CA THR A 77 11.37 -11.37 -5.57
C THR A 77 10.02 -10.71 -5.83
N PHE A 78 10.00 -9.65 -6.66
CA PHE A 78 8.73 -9.07 -7.08
C PHE A 78 7.82 -10.11 -7.73
N TYR A 79 8.36 -10.99 -8.55
CA TYR A 79 7.59 -12.04 -9.22
C TYR A 79 7.06 -13.07 -8.22
N SER A 80 7.90 -13.61 -7.32
CA SER A 80 7.47 -14.62 -6.35
C SER A 80 6.38 -14.11 -5.41
N VAL A 81 6.42 -12.80 -5.05
CA VAL A 81 5.45 -12.22 -4.11
C VAL A 81 4.21 -11.69 -4.82
N HIS A 82 4.39 -10.89 -5.88
CA HIS A 82 3.26 -10.22 -6.52
C HIS A 82 2.50 -11.13 -7.49
N VAL A 83 3.14 -12.15 -8.08
CA VAL A 83 2.52 -13.03 -9.07
C VAL A 83 2.24 -14.41 -8.47
N GLU A 84 3.27 -15.17 -8.11
CA GLU A 84 3.11 -16.57 -7.70
C GLU A 84 2.32 -16.70 -6.40
N THR A 85 2.72 -15.95 -5.36
CA THR A 85 2.03 -15.98 -4.06
C THR A 85 0.61 -15.44 -4.18
N ALA A 86 0.39 -14.36 -4.92
CA ALA A 86 -0.94 -13.80 -5.12
C ALA A 86 -1.88 -14.78 -5.85
N ALA A 87 -1.41 -15.43 -6.91
CA ALA A 87 -2.16 -16.45 -7.63
C ALA A 87 -2.45 -17.70 -6.77
N LYS A 88 -1.50 -18.09 -5.93
CA LYS A 88 -1.65 -19.21 -4.98
C LYS A 88 -2.77 -18.95 -4.00
N ILE A 89 -2.76 -17.77 -3.34
CA ILE A 89 -3.80 -17.38 -2.40
C ILE A 89 -5.18 -17.32 -3.09
N ALA A 90 -5.25 -16.72 -4.29
CA ALA A 90 -6.48 -16.60 -5.05
C ALA A 90 -7.06 -17.98 -5.44
N ARG A 91 -6.21 -18.91 -5.87
CA ARG A 91 -6.59 -20.27 -6.22
C ARG A 91 -7.11 -21.06 -5.01
N ALA A 92 -6.39 -21.00 -3.89
CA ALA A 92 -6.81 -21.65 -2.65
C ALA A 92 -8.14 -21.08 -2.14
N ALA A 93 -8.33 -19.76 -2.15
CA ALA A 93 -9.58 -19.12 -1.78
C ALA A 93 -10.76 -19.57 -2.66
N ARG A 94 -10.54 -19.71 -3.98
CA ARG A 94 -11.55 -20.25 -4.89
C ARG A 94 -11.91 -21.69 -4.60
N GLN A 95 -10.91 -22.54 -4.36
CA GLN A 95 -11.11 -23.95 -4.02
C GLN A 95 -11.85 -24.13 -2.68
N ALA A 96 -11.60 -23.25 -1.72
CA ALA A 96 -12.29 -23.23 -0.43
C ALA A 96 -13.73 -22.64 -0.50
N GLY A 97 -14.22 -22.25 -1.70
CA GLY A 97 -15.54 -21.69 -1.87
C GLY A 97 -15.72 -20.27 -1.31
N THR A 98 -14.61 -19.54 -1.12
CA THR A 98 -14.66 -18.12 -0.70
C THR A 98 -15.52 -17.29 -1.65
N ARG A 99 -16.44 -16.51 -1.09
CA ARG A 99 -17.38 -15.70 -1.88
C ARG A 99 -16.75 -14.43 -2.44
N ARG A 100 -15.76 -13.85 -1.76
CA ARG A 100 -15.15 -12.56 -2.12
C ARG A 100 -13.65 -12.59 -1.95
N PHE A 101 -12.98 -12.14 -2.99
CA PHE A 101 -11.52 -12.00 -2.99
C PHE A 101 -11.14 -10.58 -3.38
N VAL A 102 -10.31 -9.93 -2.55
CA VAL A 102 -9.77 -8.60 -2.80
C VAL A 102 -8.24 -8.69 -2.86
N HIS A 103 -7.66 -8.15 -3.92
CA HIS A 103 -6.21 -8.05 -4.09
C HIS A 103 -5.75 -6.60 -4.08
N VAL A 104 -4.80 -6.26 -3.20
CA VAL A 104 -4.21 -4.93 -3.13
C VAL A 104 -3.00 -4.86 -4.05
N SER A 105 -3.15 -4.10 -5.12
CA SER A 105 -2.12 -3.79 -6.12
C SER A 105 -1.60 -2.35 -5.94
N GLY A 106 -1.47 -1.57 -7.00
CA GLY A 106 -1.09 -0.16 -6.98
C GLY A 106 -1.42 0.54 -8.30
N ILE A 107 -1.68 1.85 -8.25
CA ILE A 107 -1.85 2.66 -9.46
C ILE A 107 -0.60 2.53 -10.35
N GLY A 108 -0.83 2.41 -11.66
CA GLY A 108 0.22 2.24 -12.65
C GLY A 108 0.60 0.79 -12.94
N ALA A 109 -0.01 -0.22 -12.28
CA ALA A 109 0.23 -1.64 -12.57
C ALA A 109 0.01 -1.92 -14.07
N ASN A 110 1.06 -2.46 -14.73
CA ASN A 110 1.08 -2.66 -16.18
C ASN A 110 2.05 -3.77 -16.57
N THR A 111 1.55 -4.79 -17.24
CA THR A 111 2.34 -5.96 -17.67
C THR A 111 3.42 -5.62 -18.72
N ALA A 112 3.25 -4.52 -19.46
CA ALA A 112 4.21 -4.05 -20.49
C ALA A 112 5.26 -3.08 -19.93
N SER A 113 5.27 -2.80 -18.61
CA SER A 113 6.22 -1.85 -18.01
C SER A 113 7.65 -2.36 -18.07
N SER A 114 8.60 -1.47 -18.34
CA SER A 114 10.03 -1.74 -18.19
C SER A 114 10.46 -1.91 -16.73
N SER A 115 9.75 -1.27 -15.78
CA SER A 115 9.98 -1.46 -14.34
C SER A 115 9.55 -2.85 -13.89
N PRO A 116 10.47 -3.68 -13.35
CA PRO A 116 10.12 -5.02 -12.85
C PRO A 116 9.06 -4.99 -11.76
N TYR A 117 9.06 -3.96 -10.90
CA TYR A 117 8.05 -3.78 -9.86
C TYR A 117 6.66 -3.53 -10.46
N ILE A 118 6.53 -2.56 -11.36
CA ILE A 118 5.26 -2.21 -12.01
C ILE A 118 4.74 -3.39 -12.83
N ARG A 119 5.63 -4.05 -13.59
CA ARG A 119 5.29 -5.22 -14.41
C ARG A 119 4.76 -6.36 -13.56
N SER A 120 5.46 -6.73 -12.48
CA SER A 120 5.02 -7.82 -11.60
C SER A 120 3.67 -7.52 -10.93
N ARG A 121 3.34 -6.25 -10.67
CA ARG A 121 2.01 -5.85 -10.21
C ARG A 121 0.94 -6.16 -11.25
N GLY A 122 1.15 -5.75 -12.50
CA GLY A 122 0.23 -6.04 -13.59
C GLY A 122 0.06 -7.53 -13.87
N GLU A 123 1.17 -8.28 -13.89
CA GLU A 123 1.15 -9.74 -14.04
C GLU A 123 0.42 -10.42 -12.86
N GLY A 124 0.61 -9.92 -11.63
CA GLY A 124 -0.06 -10.40 -10.44
C GLY A 124 -1.57 -10.21 -10.49
N GLU A 125 -2.04 -9.04 -10.95
CA GLU A 125 -3.46 -8.77 -11.16
C GLU A 125 -4.08 -9.76 -12.17
N ALA A 126 -3.42 -9.97 -13.31
CA ALA A 126 -3.86 -10.93 -14.32
C ALA A 126 -3.90 -12.36 -13.78
N ALA A 127 -2.85 -12.77 -13.04
CA ALA A 127 -2.78 -14.08 -12.42
C ALA A 127 -3.87 -14.31 -11.36
N VAL A 128 -4.17 -13.28 -10.55
CA VAL A 128 -5.26 -13.31 -9.56
C VAL A 128 -6.62 -13.42 -10.24
N GLN A 129 -6.89 -12.62 -11.27
CA GLN A 129 -8.17 -12.65 -11.99
C GLN A 129 -8.39 -13.99 -12.71
N THR A 130 -7.32 -14.60 -13.22
CA THR A 130 -7.36 -15.96 -13.80
C THR A 130 -7.67 -17.02 -12.73
N ALA A 131 -7.01 -16.94 -11.57
CA ALA A 131 -7.16 -17.90 -10.48
C ALA A 131 -8.52 -17.78 -9.76
N PHE A 132 -9.03 -16.55 -9.61
CA PHE A 132 -10.31 -16.24 -8.97
C PHE A 132 -11.12 -15.27 -9.85
N PRO A 133 -11.89 -15.76 -10.83
CA PRO A 133 -12.79 -14.93 -11.63
C PRO A 133 -13.80 -14.20 -10.74
N GLY A 134 -13.79 -12.87 -10.79
CA GLY A 134 -14.60 -12.03 -9.89
C GLY A 134 -13.80 -11.46 -8.71
N ALA A 135 -12.49 -11.69 -8.65
CA ALA A 135 -11.59 -10.97 -7.75
C ALA A 135 -11.69 -9.45 -8.00
N VAL A 136 -11.69 -8.68 -6.90
CA VAL A 136 -11.63 -7.22 -6.94
C VAL A 136 -10.19 -6.77 -6.75
N ILE A 137 -9.68 -6.01 -7.69
CA ILE A 137 -8.36 -5.41 -7.63
C ILE A 137 -8.48 -4.00 -7.06
N ILE A 138 -7.74 -3.71 -6.02
CA ILE A 138 -7.60 -2.36 -5.46
C ILE A 138 -6.24 -1.82 -5.84
N ARG A 139 -6.21 -0.72 -6.57
CA ARG A 139 -5.02 0.04 -6.94
C ARG A 139 -4.95 1.33 -6.13
N PRO A 140 -4.35 1.34 -4.94
CA PRO A 140 -4.14 2.60 -4.22
C PRO A 140 -3.03 3.42 -4.87
N ALA A 141 -3.14 4.75 -4.75
CA ALA A 141 -2.02 5.66 -4.96
C ALA A 141 -1.00 5.54 -3.82
N VAL A 142 0.00 6.44 -3.76
CA VAL A 142 0.94 6.50 -2.63
C VAL A 142 0.15 6.69 -1.35
N MET A 143 0.20 5.68 -0.47
CA MET A 143 -0.51 5.70 0.80
C MET A 143 0.28 6.40 1.89
N PHE A 144 -0.40 7.17 2.72
CA PHE A 144 0.21 7.85 3.85
C PHE A 144 -0.53 7.63 5.17
N ALA A 145 0.20 7.76 6.29
CA ALA A 145 -0.28 7.85 7.67
C ALA A 145 0.86 8.32 8.58
N SER A 146 0.61 8.42 9.89
CA SER A 146 1.64 8.81 10.88
C SER A 146 2.82 7.82 10.98
N ASP A 147 2.62 6.59 10.55
CA ASP A 147 3.58 5.47 10.65
C ASP A 147 3.98 4.89 9.30
N ASP A 148 3.77 5.64 8.20
CA ASP A 148 4.26 5.29 6.87
C ASP A 148 5.73 5.67 6.67
N ALA A 149 6.42 4.96 5.79
CA ALA A 149 7.83 5.22 5.51
C ALA A 149 8.05 6.44 4.60
N PHE A 150 7.09 6.76 3.72
CA PHE A 150 7.23 7.81 2.71
C PHE A 150 7.17 9.20 3.35
N LEU A 151 6.07 9.53 4.01
CA LEU A 151 5.83 10.82 4.64
C LEU A 151 6.79 11.07 5.81
N THR A 152 6.99 10.05 6.66
CA THR A 152 7.87 10.17 7.83
C THR A 152 9.33 10.36 7.43
N THR A 153 9.79 9.73 6.32
CA THR A 153 11.13 9.96 5.78
C THR A 153 11.26 11.38 5.22
N ILE A 154 10.29 11.85 4.47
CA ILE A 154 10.27 13.24 3.97
C ILE A 154 10.34 14.23 5.14
N LEU A 155 9.49 14.08 6.15
CA LEU A 155 9.48 14.96 7.33
C LEU A 155 10.82 14.92 8.08
N ARG A 156 11.40 13.75 8.27
CA ARG A 156 12.71 13.61 8.91
C ARG A 156 13.80 14.33 8.13
N LEU A 157 13.87 14.14 6.81
CA LEU A 157 14.86 14.79 5.96
C LEU A 157 14.66 16.31 5.90
N LEU A 158 13.43 16.79 5.77
CA LEU A 158 13.10 18.23 5.81
C LEU A 158 13.51 18.89 7.13
N ARG A 159 13.45 18.16 8.25
CA ARG A 159 13.89 18.67 9.57
C ARG A 159 15.40 18.64 9.79
N SER A 160 16.09 17.69 9.16
CA SER A 160 17.52 17.48 9.39
C SER A 160 18.41 18.18 8.37
N MET A 161 17.88 18.61 7.22
CA MET A 161 18.64 19.17 6.11
C MET A 161 18.16 20.58 5.76
N PRO A 162 19.04 21.59 5.69
CA PRO A 162 18.67 22.94 5.26
C PRO A 162 18.29 23.00 3.78
N ALA A 163 18.84 22.09 2.98
CA ALA A 163 18.55 21.93 1.56
C ALA A 163 18.10 20.49 1.27
N TYR A 164 16.93 20.35 0.64
CA TYR A 164 16.34 19.06 0.30
C TYR A 164 16.52 18.78 -1.20
N PRO A 165 17.22 17.69 -1.57
CA PRO A 165 17.38 17.31 -2.97
C PRO A 165 16.11 16.64 -3.49
N ILE A 166 15.50 17.18 -4.56
CA ILE A 166 14.31 16.62 -5.18
C ILE A 166 14.63 15.80 -6.43
N PHE A 167 13.80 14.80 -6.71
CA PHE A 167 13.93 13.95 -7.87
C PHE A 167 13.55 14.68 -9.15
N GLY A 168 14.48 14.75 -10.12
CA GLY A 168 14.27 15.36 -11.42
C GLY A 168 13.92 16.84 -11.32
N ASP A 169 12.90 17.24 -12.06
CA ASP A 169 12.37 18.61 -12.05
C ASP A 169 11.24 18.83 -11.02
N GLY A 170 10.91 17.80 -10.26
CA GLY A 170 9.85 17.85 -9.24
C GLY A 170 8.43 17.84 -9.79
N LYS A 171 8.22 17.54 -11.08
CA LYS A 171 6.90 17.61 -11.73
C LYS A 171 6.12 16.30 -11.70
N THR A 172 6.73 15.18 -11.29
CA THR A 172 6.02 13.91 -11.15
C THR A 172 4.74 14.10 -10.33
N ARG A 173 3.61 13.65 -10.84
CA ARG A 173 2.30 13.86 -10.21
C ARG A 173 1.97 12.72 -9.26
N LEU A 174 1.65 13.09 -8.04
CA LEU A 174 1.27 12.19 -6.96
C LEU A 174 -0.12 12.57 -6.46
N GLN A 175 -0.93 11.57 -6.10
CA GLN A 175 -2.25 11.78 -5.52
C GLN A 175 -2.36 10.98 -4.21
N PRO A 176 -1.67 11.42 -3.14
CA PRO A 176 -1.57 10.68 -1.90
C PRO A 176 -2.93 10.32 -1.31
N VAL A 177 -3.07 9.09 -0.81
CA VAL A 177 -4.30 8.58 -0.22
C VAL A 177 -4.09 8.16 1.24
N TYR A 178 -5.02 8.54 2.11
CA TYR A 178 -4.98 8.12 3.49
C TYR A 178 -5.27 6.61 3.61
N VAL A 179 -4.40 5.88 4.27
CA VAL A 179 -4.46 4.42 4.30
C VAL A 179 -5.72 3.88 4.98
N ASN A 180 -6.29 4.62 5.96
CA ASN A 180 -7.53 4.19 6.61
C ASN A 180 -8.73 4.27 5.65
N ASP A 181 -8.73 5.21 4.69
CA ASP A 181 -9.77 5.28 3.68
C ASP A 181 -9.68 4.10 2.70
N VAL A 182 -8.46 3.65 2.38
CA VAL A 182 -8.23 2.41 1.61
C VAL A 182 -8.78 1.20 2.37
N ALA A 183 -8.50 1.09 3.67
CA ALA A 183 -9.03 0.02 4.50
C ALA A 183 -10.58 0.06 4.58
N ALA A 184 -11.18 1.26 4.67
CA ALA A 184 -12.62 1.45 4.63
C ALA A 184 -13.22 1.00 3.28
N ALA A 185 -12.59 1.33 2.17
CA ALA A 185 -13.01 0.90 0.84
C ALA A 185 -13.00 -0.63 0.70
N ILE A 186 -11.94 -1.29 1.15
CA ILE A 186 -11.85 -2.77 1.13
C ILE A 186 -12.94 -3.37 2.03
N THR A 187 -13.15 -2.82 3.22
CA THR A 187 -14.22 -3.26 4.14
C THR A 187 -15.58 -3.14 3.50
N GLN A 188 -15.86 -2.02 2.83
CA GLN A 188 -17.13 -1.78 2.13
C GLN A 188 -17.35 -2.81 1.01
N ILE A 189 -16.33 -3.10 0.21
CA ILE A 189 -16.37 -4.12 -0.86
C ILE A 189 -16.67 -5.51 -0.28
N LEU A 190 -16.05 -5.87 0.84
CA LEU A 190 -16.30 -7.16 1.50
C LEU A 190 -17.70 -7.26 2.09
N ARG A 191 -18.34 -6.15 2.47
CA ARG A 191 -19.68 -6.13 3.08
C ARG A 191 -20.81 -5.99 2.07
N GLN A 192 -20.57 -5.32 0.94
CA GLN A 192 -21.61 -5.06 -0.05
C GLN A 192 -22.13 -6.36 -0.68
N GLY A 193 -23.47 -6.47 -0.80
CA GLY A 193 -24.15 -7.58 -1.49
C GLY A 193 -24.11 -7.49 -3.01
N GLN A 194 -23.84 -6.31 -3.57
CA GLN A 194 -23.84 -6.06 -5.01
C GLN A 194 -22.53 -6.55 -5.66
N LYS A 195 -22.59 -6.87 -6.96
CA LYS A 195 -21.41 -7.25 -7.74
C LYS A 195 -20.49 -6.03 -7.90
N PRO A 196 -19.29 -6.05 -7.33
CA PRO A 196 -18.37 -4.91 -7.42
C PRO A 196 -17.77 -4.80 -8.81
N TYR A 197 -17.19 -3.63 -9.11
CA TYR A 197 -16.31 -3.49 -10.27
C TYR A 197 -15.04 -4.33 -10.11
N PRO A 198 -14.45 -4.82 -11.22
CA PRO A 198 -13.27 -5.67 -11.13
C PRO A 198 -12.01 -4.93 -10.67
N ILE A 199 -11.93 -3.61 -10.90
CA ILE A 199 -10.78 -2.78 -10.54
C ILE A 199 -11.27 -1.45 -9.97
N TYR A 200 -10.65 -1.00 -8.86
CA TYR A 200 -10.83 0.33 -8.29
C TYR A 200 -9.47 1.03 -8.17
N GLU A 201 -9.40 2.29 -8.57
CA GLU A 201 -8.25 3.15 -8.28
C GLU A 201 -8.59 4.11 -7.13
N LEU A 202 -7.86 3.97 -6.02
CA LEU A 202 -8.11 4.69 -4.79
C LEU A 202 -7.03 5.74 -4.57
N ALA A 203 -7.38 7.01 -4.75
CA ALA A 203 -6.47 8.14 -4.58
C ALA A 203 -7.13 9.25 -3.75
N GLY A 204 -6.32 10.09 -3.15
CA GLY A 204 -6.79 11.23 -2.36
C GLY A 204 -7.51 12.29 -3.21
N PRO A 205 -8.07 13.33 -2.58
CA PRO A 205 -8.89 14.32 -3.27
C PRO A 205 -8.09 15.26 -4.18
N ARG A 206 -6.78 15.40 -3.96
CA ARG A 206 -5.94 16.38 -4.67
C ARG A 206 -4.71 15.72 -5.30
N VAL A 207 -4.39 16.17 -6.51
CA VAL A 207 -3.13 15.85 -7.20
C VAL A 207 -2.10 16.93 -6.90
N TYR A 208 -0.88 16.50 -6.59
CA TYR A 208 0.28 17.37 -6.36
C TYR A 208 1.37 17.03 -7.36
N SER A 209 2.16 18.03 -7.80
CA SER A 209 3.51 17.72 -8.22
C SER A 209 4.37 17.32 -7.02
N TYR A 210 5.45 16.59 -7.23
CA TYR A 210 6.34 16.19 -6.12
C TYR A 210 6.88 17.40 -5.35
N GLU A 211 7.22 18.49 -6.06
CA GLU A 211 7.64 19.74 -5.43
C GLU A 211 6.53 20.39 -4.59
N GLU A 212 5.28 20.45 -5.12
CA GLU A 212 4.14 20.97 -4.35
C GLU A 212 3.88 20.13 -3.10
N LEU A 213 3.96 18.81 -3.21
CA LEU A 213 3.82 17.92 -2.07
C LEU A 213 4.84 18.23 -0.97
N LEU A 214 6.12 18.36 -1.32
CA LEU A 214 7.18 18.72 -0.39
C LEU A 214 6.96 20.10 0.25
N ARG A 215 6.54 21.11 -0.52
CA ARG A 215 6.23 22.43 -0.01
C ARG A 215 5.03 22.43 0.94
N THR A 216 3.98 21.64 0.62
CA THR A 216 2.81 21.48 1.49
C THR A 216 3.23 20.82 2.83
N ILE A 217 3.99 19.75 2.78
CA ILE A 217 4.49 19.08 3.98
C ILE A 217 5.37 20.01 4.82
N ALA A 218 6.29 20.73 4.18
CA ALA A 218 7.18 21.66 4.85
C ALA A 218 6.40 22.81 5.50
N HIS A 219 5.42 23.38 4.81
CA HIS A 219 4.58 24.48 5.31
C HIS A 219 3.82 24.07 6.58
N ILE A 220 3.16 22.91 6.56
CA ILE A 220 2.41 22.39 7.72
C ILE A 220 3.35 22.07 8.89
N ALA A 221 4.56 21.61 8.58
CA ALA A 221 5.59 21.36 9.59
C ALA A 221 6.28 22.64 10.11
N GLY A 222 5.96 23.82 9.59
CA GLY A 222 6.59 25.09 9.96
C GLY A 222 8.03 25.23 9.44
N LEU A 223 8.39 24.49 8.38
CA LEU A 223 9.73 24.46 7.80
C LEU A 223 9.81 25.25 6.50
N ARG A 224 10.99 25.77 6.16
CA ARG A 224 11.28 26.51 4.93
C ARG A 224 12.55 26.00 4.25
N PRO A 225 12.57 24.75 3.77
CA PRO A 225 13.76 24.17 3.15
C PRO A 225 14.03 24.81 1.78
N VAL A 226 15.32 24.86 1.43
CA VAL A 226 15.73 25.13 0.05
C VAL A 226 15.57 23.82 -0.73
N LEU A 227 14.75 23.82 -1.80
CA LEU A 227 14.56 22.66 -2.66
C LEU A 227 15.55 22.69 -3.82
N MET A 228 16.41 21.68 -3.95
CA MET A 228 17.41 21.57 -5.00
C MET A 228 17.00 20.48 -6.01
N ARG A 229 16.80 20.87 -7.28
CA ARG A 229 16.46 19.92 -8.35
C ARG A 229 17.70 19.19 -8.80
N LEU A 230 17.71 17.85 -8.66
CA LEU A 230 18.79 17.00 -9.13
C LEU A 230 18.28 16.06 -10.23
N PRO A 231 18.97 15.98 -11.38
CA PRO A 231 18.55 15.12 -12.49
C PRO A 231 18.39 13.65 -12.08
N PHE A 232 17.45 12.93 -12.69
CA PHE A 232 17.26 11.50 -12.43
C PHE A 232 18.52 10.66 -12.71
N ALA A 233 19.38 11.08 -13.64
CA ALA A 233 20.66 10.42 -13.91
C ALA A 233 21.56 10.43 -12.67
N PHE A 234 21.62 11.55 -11.93
CA PHE A 234 22.35 11.65 -10.67
C PHE A 234 21.80 10.65 -9.62
N TRP A 235 20.48 10.63 -9.46
CA TRP A 235 19.83 9.72 -8.52
C TRP A 235 20.06 8.25 -8.89
N SER A 236 20.00 7.92 -10.18
CA SER A 236 20.25 6.56 -10.67
C SER A 236 21.69 6.10 -10.44
N ALA A 237 22.67 7.01 -10.64
CA ALA A 237 24.08 6.72 -10.34
C ALA A 237 24.28 6.51 -8.83
N LEU A 238 23.71 7.40 -8.00
CA LEU A 238 23.82 7.31 -6.54
C LEU A 238 23.14 6.04 -6.01
N ALA A 239 21.98 5.66 -6.56
CA ALA A 239 21.31 4.41 -6.21
C ALA A 239 22.15 3.18 -6.59
N GLY A 240 22.84 3.23 -7.74
CA GLY A 240 23.77 2.17 -8.16
C GLY A 240 24.91 1.93 -7.18
N VAL A 241 25.45 3.00 -6.60
CA VAL A 241 26.46 2.91 -5.54
C VAL A 241 25.83 2.44 -4.22
N ALA A 242 24.65 2.96 -3.87
CA ALA A 242 23.95 2.58 -2.65
C ALA A 242 23.57 1.09 -2.61
N GLU A 243 23.22 0.48 -3.75
CA GLU A 243 22.89 -0.95 -3.88
C GLU A 243 24.10 -1.88 -3.60
N MET A 244 25.32 -1.37 -3.51
CA MET A 244 26.47 -2.14 -3.06
C MET A 244 26.48 -2.35 -1.53
N LEU A 245 25.66 -1.62 -0.79
CA LEU A 245 25.53 -1.77 0.66
C LEU A 245 24.58 -2.92 1.00
N PRO A 246 24.79 -3.64 2.11
CA PRO A 246 23.89 -4.72 2.56
C PRO A 246 22.44 -4.27 2.79
N GLN A 247 22.24 -3.00 3.17
CA GLN A 247 20.93 -2.37 3.36
C GLN A 247 20.94 -1.00 2.67
N PRO A 248 20.65 -0.95 1.37
CA PRO A 248 20.66 0.30 0.63
C PRO A 248 19.58 1.24 1.16
N PRO A 249 19.90 2.53 1.40
CA PRO A 249 18.92 3.52 1.85
C PRO A 249 17.82 3.78 0.80
N PHE A 250 18.12 3.55 -0.47
CA PHE A 250 17.19 3.57 -1.60
C PHE A 250 17.79 2.78 -2.78
N THR A 251 16.93 2.37 -3.71
CA THR A 251 17.28 1.52 -4.85
C THR A 251 17.00 2.21 -6.19
N ARG A 252 17.62 1.74 -7.27
CA ARG A 252 17.31 2.20 -8.63
C ARG A 252 15.82 2.03 -8.97
N ASN A 253 15.20 0.93 -8.51
CA ASN A 253 13.76 0.73 -8.71
C ASN A 253 12.94 1.84 -8.05
N GLN A 254 13.30 2.29 -6.84
CA GLN A 254 12.61 3.41 -6.19
C GLN A 254 12.79 4.73 -6.95
N VAL A 255 13.99 4.97 -7.53
CA VAL A 255 14.23 6.14 -8.40
C VAL A 255 13.36 6.06 -9.66
N GLU A 256 13.23 4.88 -10.28
CA GLU A 256 12.34 4.69 -11.44
C GLU A 256 10.87 4.94 -11.10
N LEU A 257 10.41 4.52 -9.91
CA LEU A 257 9.06 4.79 -9.46
C LEU A 257 8.78 6.29 -9.29
N MET A 258 9.80 7.08 -8.93
CA MET A 258 9.67 8.55 -8.82
C MET A 258 9.58 9.27 -10.19
N LYS A 259 9.73 8.57 -11.31
CA LYS A 259 9.49 9.11 -12.66
C LYS A 259 8.06 8.93 -13.13
N ILE A 260 7.26 8.12 -12.42
CA ILE A 260 5.94 7.68 -12.86
C ILE A 260 4.86 8.38 -12.07
N ASP A 261 3.92 9.00 -12.78
CA ASP A 261 2.74 9.59 -12.17
C ASP A 261 1.89 8.52 -11.46
N THR A 262 1.49 8.78 -10.22
CA THR A 262 0.60 7.91 -9.45
C THR A 262 -0.71 8.63 -9.14
N THR A 263 -1.47 8.90 -10.20
CA THR A 263 -2.77 9.57 -10.16
C THR A 263 -3.87 8.64 -10.66
N ALA A 264 -5.05 8.69 -10.04
CA ALA A 264 -6.18 7.86 -10.46
C ALA A 264 -6.69 8.27 -11.85
N SER A 265 -7.05 7.28 -12.64
CA SER A 265 -7.73 7.45 -13.93
C SER A 265 -9.17 7.91 -13.72
N LYS A 266 -9.64 8.80 -14.58
CA LYS A 266 -11.06 9.21 -14.60
C LYS A 266 -12.00 8.11 -15.12
N SER A 267 -11.49 7.10 -15.79
CA SER A 267 -12.27 6.01 -16.40
C SER A 267 -12.53 4.84 -15.45
N LEU A 268 -11.81 4.75 -14.35
CA LEU A 268 -11.98 3.67 -13.37
C LEU A 268 -12.74 4.16 -12.12
N PRO A 269 -13.53 3.28 -11.50
CA PRO A 269 -14.22 3.59 -10.26
C PRO A 269 -13.22 3.85 -9.11
N GLY A 270 -13.60 4.71 -8.18
CA GLY A 270 -12.83 5.08 -7.02
C GLY A 270 -13.69 5.19 -5.77
N PHE A 271 -13.27 5.95 -4.79
CA PHE A 271 -13.97 6.16 -3.52
C PHE A 271 -15.42 6.60 -3.66
N ARG A 272 -15.69 7.49 -4.62
CA ARG A 272 -17.04 8.02 -4.86
C ARG A 272 -18.04 6.88 -5.19
N THR A 273 -17.62 5.89 -5.94
CA THR A 273 -18.45 4.72 -6.29
C THR A 273 -18.79 3.86 -5.06
N LEU A 274 -17.96 3.94 -4.02
CA LEU A 274 -18.15 3.24 -2.75
C LEU A 274 -18.86 4.10 -1.70
N GLY A 275 -19.27 5.34 -2.05
CA GLY A 275 -19.89 6.26 -1.10
C GLY A 275 -18.93 6.81 -0.04
N ILE A 276 -17.62 6.81 -0.32
CA ILE A 276 -16.56 7.25 0.60
C ILE A 276 -16.00 8.59 0.10
N SER A 277 -15.90 9.57 1.00
CA SER A 277 -15.18 10.82 0.77
C SER A 277 -13.75 10.67 1.33
N PRO A 278 -12.72 10.60 0.47
CA PRO A 278 -11.35 10.44 0.95
C PRO A 278 -10.88 11.70 1.66
N ARG A 279 -10.11 11.51 2.74
CA ARG A 279 -9.55 12.59 3.53
C ARG A 279 -8.40 13.28 2.79
N SER A 280 -8.23 14.57 3.06
CA SER A 280 -7.13 15.33 2.48
C SER A 280 -5.80 15.03 3.19
N LEU A 281 -4.71 15.22 2.46
CA LEU A 281 -3.38 15.12 3.05
C LEU A 281 -3.20 16.18 4.14
N GLU A 282 -3.67 17.38 3.88
CA GLU A 282 -3.53 18.53 4.77
C GLU A 282 -4.15 18.28 6.14
N ASP A 283 -5.40 17.80 6.17
CA ASP A 283 -6.13 17.54 7.43
C ASP A 283 -5.42 16.50 8.29
N GLU A 284 -5.00 15.39 7.69
CA GLU A 284 -4.33 14.30 8.41
C GLU A 284 -2.88 14.66 8.78
N LEU A 285 -2.20 15.46 7.94
CA LEU A 285 -0.82 15.86 8.17
C LEU A 285 -0.71 16.82 9.36
N GLU A 286 -1.67 17.72 9.57
CA GLU A 286 -1.71 18.56 10.76
C GLU A 286 -1.75 17.73 12.04
N ALA A 287 -2.57 16.69 12.08
CA ALA A 287 -2.66 15.77 13.21
C ALA A 287 -1.37 14.95 13.41
N ILE A 288 -0.67 14.60 12.32
CA ILE A 288 0.59 13.86 12.34
C ILE A 288 1.75 14.73 12.85
N VAL A 289 1.84 15.97 12.36
CA VAL A 289 2.96 16.89 12.64
C VAL A 289 2.82 17.53 14.02
N ARG A 290 1.61 17.81 14.44
CA ARG A 290 1.25 18.41 15.73
C ARG A 290 0.40 17.45 16.55
N PRO A 291 0.96 16.32 17.03
CA PRO A 291 0.19 15.43 17.89
C PRO A 291 -0.27 16.24 19.11
N ASN A 292 -1.58 16.26 19.31
CA ASN A 292 -2.21 17.00 20.40
C ASN A 292 -1.51 16.66 21.72
N LYS A 293 -1.02 17.66 22.45
CA LYS A 293 -0.38 17.51 23.78
C LYS A 293 -1.30 16.87 24.84
N GLN A 294 -2.52 16.53 24.49
CA GLN A 294 -3.51 15.88 25.39
C GLN A 294 -3.48 14.35 25.36
N GLY A 295 -2.60 13.70 24.59
CA GLY A 295 -2.50 12.23 24.44
C GLY A 295 -1.37 11.56 25.21
N VAL A 296 -0.70 12.22 26.13
CA VAL A 296 0.32 11.59 27.01
C VAL A 296 -0.23 11.50 28.43
N LEU A 297 -1.19 10.61 28.63
CA LEU A 297 -1.53 10.02 29.93
C LEU A 297 -2.40 8.78 29.66
N LEU A 298 -1.75 7.70 29.25
CA LEU A 298 -2.19 6.33 29.57
C LEU A 298 -0.99 5.41 29.26
N ARG A 299 -0.40 4.96 30.35
CA ARG A 299 0.71 4.00 30.44
C ARG A 299 0.35 2.65 29.83
#